data_9f888e774fb548c9c66e6f72c48d39d4
#
_entry.id   9f888e774fb548c9c66e6f72c48d39d4
#
_cell.length_a   1.000
_cell.length_b   1.000
_cell.length_c   1.000
_cell.angle_alpha   90.00
_cell.angle_beta   90.00
_cell.angle_gamma   90.00
#
_symmetry.space_group_name_H-M   'P 1'
#
loop_
_entity.id
_entity.type
_entity.pdbx_description
1 polymer ?
#
loop_
_entity_poly.entity_id
_entity_poly.type
_entity_poly.pdbx_seq_one_letter_code
_entity_poly.pdbx_strand_id
1 'polypeptide(L)'
;ARHVADVAAALNVMAGSDPRDPATKDAAAKRAVDYTAGLRPDALRGARLGLLRDWMRGDPGVDAVIETAVAVLRNRGAEVVDITIPRYVLGLASGLYEAIHDPEFHYQIEDYLATLPDLGPDQPRKIEDIIRLTEKITAPTPEGWVPNPNRLASEKKQAKSVTLQDTPYLDA
;
A
#
# COMPACT_ATOMS: atom_id res chain seq x y z
N ALA A 1 12.94 5.79 -8.05
CA ALA A 1 14.32 5.48 -8.46
C ALA A 1 14.33 4.80 -9.83
N ARG A 2 15.39 4.99 -10.60
CA ARG A 2 15.51 4.39 -11.95
C ARG A 2 16.08 2.96 -11.87
N HIS A 3 16.94 2.71 -10.90
CA HIS A 3 17.61 1.42 -10.73
C HIS A 3 17.32 0.82 -9.35
N VAL A 4 17.36 -0.51 -9.27
CA VAL A 4 17.17 -1.24 -8.00
C VAL A 4 18.26 -0.86 -6.98
N ALA A 5 19.48 -0.56 -7.46
CA ALA A 5 20.54 -0.09 -6.60
C ALA A 5 20.20 1.22 -5.85
N ASP A 6 19.52 2.15 -6.52
CA ASP A 6 19.07 3.41 -5.90
C ASP A 6 18.02 3.14 -4.82
N VAL A 7 17.10 2.17 -5.08
CA VAL A 7 16.10 1.76 -4.10
C VAL A 7 16.76 1.13 -2.87
N ALA A 8 17.73 0.24 -3.08
CA ALA A 8 18.46 -0.41 -2.00
C ALA A 8 19.28 0.61 -1.17
N ALA A 9 19.92 1.57 -1.83
CA ALA A 9 20.63 2.67 -1.15
C ALA A 9 19.66 3.55 -0.33
N ALA A 10 18.49 3.87 -0.87
CA ALA A 10 17.46 4.62 -0.13
C ALA A 10 16.96 3.83 1.09
N LEU A 11 16.76 2.50 0.96
CA LEU A 11 16.36 1.65 2.08
C LEU A 11 17.41 1.63 3.20
N ASN A 12 18.70 1.73 2.89
CA ASN A 12 19.74 1.83 3.92
C ASN A 12 19.57 3.06 4.82
N VAL A 13 19.00 4.12 4.28
CA VAL A 13 18.73 5.37 5.02
C VAL A 13 17.37 5.34 5.71
N MET A 14 16.35 4.83 5.01
CA MET A 14 14.95 4.91 5.47
C MET A 14 14.58 3.81 6.47
N ALA A 15 15.18 2.61 6.36
CA ALA A 15 14.84 1.48 7.22
C ALA A 15 15.39 1.69 8.64
N GLY A 16 14.52 1.61 9.65
CA GLY A 16 14.91 1.78 11.05
C GLY A 16 13.69 1.97 11.94
N SER A 17 13.94 2.16 13.24
CA SER A 17 12.90 2.50 14.19
C SER A 17 12.73 4.01 14.28
N ASP A 18 11.48 4.49 14.23
CA ASP A 18 11.11 5.88 14.54
C ASP A 18 10.39 5.88 15.90
N PRO A 19 10.88 6.60 16.92
CA PRO A 19 10.22 6.68 18.22
C PRO A 19 8.78 7.25 18.16
N ARG A 20 8.43 7.96 17.10
CA ARG A 20 7.10 8.54 16.89
C ARG A 20 6.14 7.57 16.19
N ASP A 21 6.65 6.43 15.70
CA ASP A 21 5.85 5.40 15.04
C ASP A 21 6.02 4.06 15.76
N PRO A 22 5.06 3.67 16.63
CA PRO A 22 5.09 2.42 17.37
C PRO A 22 5.19 1.17 16.51
N ALA A 23 4.70 1.21 15.26
CA ALA A 23 4.77 0.08 14.33
C ALA A 23 6.22 -0.25 13.91
N THR A 24 7.13 0.71 14.03
CA THR A 24 8.55 0.54 13.65
C THR A 24 9.46 0.12 14.81
N LYS A 25 8.94 -0.09 16.04
CA LYS A 25 9.75 -0.31 17.25
C LYS A 25 10.81 -1.41 17.12
N ASP A 26 10.49 -2.48 16.36
CA ASP A 26 11.37 -3.63 16.16
C ASP A 26 12.13 -3.59 14.81
N ALA A 27 11.94 -2.54 14.02
CA ALA A 27 12.48 -2.47 12.66
C ALA A 27 14.01 -2.47 12.65
N ALA A 28 14.67 -1.81 13.63
CA ALA A 28 16.13 -1.77 13.72
C ALA A 28 16.75 -3.17 13.89
N ALA A 29 16.11 -4.06 14.64
CA ALA A 29 16.59 -5.43 14.85
C ALA A 29 16.34 -6.36 13.64
N LYS A 30 15.37 -6.03 12.80
CA LYS A 30 14.92 -6.85 11.66
C LYS A 30 15.47 -6.39 10.31
N ARG A 31 16.00 -5.17 10.23
CA ARG A 31 16.53 -4.63 8.98
C ARG A 31 17.82 -5.32 8.56
N ALA A 32 18.10 -5.38 7.26
CA ALA A 32 19.41 -5.74 6.76
C ALA A 32 20.45 -4.68 7.18
N VAL A 33 21.69 -5.12 7.44
CA VAL A 33 22.80 -4.21 7.71
C VAL A 33 23.09 -3.33 6.49
N ASP A 34 23.04 -3.95 5.30
CA ASP A 34 23.21 -3.27 4.01
C ASP A 34 22.33 -3.94 2.94
N TYR A 35 21.32 -3.23 2.45
CA TYR A 35 20.44 -3.72 1.39
C TYR A 35 21.14 -3.80 0.03
N THR A 36 22.25 -3.09 -0.18
CA THR A 36 23.01 -3.15 -1.43
C THR A 36 23.89 -4.41 -1.52
N ALA A 37 24.21 -5.05 -0.41
CA ALA A 37 25.06 -6.24 -0.37
C ALA A 37 24.50 -7.45 -1.14
N GLY A 38 23.16 -7.51 -1.31
CA GLY A 38 22.47 -8.53 -2.08
C GLY A 38 22.45 -8.32 -3.60
N LEU A 39 22.90 -7.16 -4.07
CA LEU A 39 22.86 -6.80 -5.50
C LEU A 39 24.01 -7.46 -6.25
N ARG A 40 23.72 -8.59 -6.90
CA ARG A 40 24.67 -9.34 -7.71
C ARG A 40 24.09 -9.61 -9.09
N PRO A 41 24.92 -9.53 -10.16
CA PRO A 41 24.48 -9.79 -11.53
C PRO A 41 23.89 -11.20 -11.76
N ASP A 42 24.29 -12.16 -10.92
CA ASP A 42 23.90 -13.57 -10.97
C ASP A 42 22.86 -13.98 -9.91
N ALA A 43 22.27 -13.01 -9.19
CA ALA A 43 21.35 -13.28 -8.08
C ALA A 43 20.10 -14.09 -8.48
N LEU A 44 19.71 -14.06 -9.74
CA LEU A 44 18.58 -14.83 -10.28
C LEU A 44 18.91 -16.27 -10.62
N ARG A 45 20.20 -16.64 -10.71
CA ARG A 45 20.60 -17.99 -11.07
C ARG A 45 20.17 -18.98 -9.97
N GLY A 46 19.30 -19.93 -10.33
CA GLY A 46 18.74 -20.91 -9.41
C GLY A 46 17.67 -20.37 -8.44
N ALA A 47 17.31 -19.09 -8.56
CA ALA A 47 16.19 -18.53 -7.81
C ALA A 47 14.87 -19.16 -8.29
N ARG A 48 13.98 -19.52 -7.36
CA ARG A 48 12.63 -20.02 -7.66
C ARG A 48 11.61 -18.93 -7.33
N LEU A 49 10.90 -18.46 -8.37
CA LEU A 49 9.96 -17.35 -8.29
C LEU A 49 8.55 -17.82 -8.60
N GLY A 50 7.58 -17.41 -7.78
CA GLY A 50 6.16 -17.64 -8.05
C GLY A 50 5.56 -16.49 -8.86
N LEU A 51 4.95 -16.80 -10.01
CA LEU A 51 4.16 -15.84 -10.77
C LEU A 51 2.69 -15.99 -10.41
N LEU A 52 2.13 -14.96 -9.76
CA LEU A 52 0.75 -14.96 -9.31
C LEU A 52 -0.19 -14.56 -10.46
N ARG A 53 -0.71 -15.55 -11.16
CA ARG A 53 -1.58 -15.37 -12.33
C ARG A 53 -2.93 -14.74 -12.00
N ASP A 54 -3.42 -14.89 -10.77
CA ASP A 54 -4.71 -14.34 -10.35
C ASP A 54 -4.78 -12.80 -10.49
N TRP A 55 -3.63 -12.13 -10.48
CA TRP A 55 -3.55 -10.68 -10.60
C TRP A 55 -3.24 -10.17 -12.01
N MET A 56 -3.02 -11.06 -12.96
CA MET A 56 -2.95 -10.73 -14.38
C MET A 56 -4.38 -10.67 -14.92
N ARG A 57 -4.93 -9.48 -15.07
CA ARG A 57 -6.39 -9.31 -15.22
C ARG A 57 -6.80 -8.63 -16.52
N GLY A 58 -6.24 -9.06 -17.63
CA GLY A 58 -6.87 -8.81 -18.91
C GLY A 58 -6.68 -7.41 -19.47
N ASP A 59 -5.67 -6.66 -19.02
CA ASP A 59 -5.10 -5.59 -19.83
C ASP A 59 -3.96 -6.18 -20.68
N PRO A 60 -4.17 -6.37 -21.99
CA PRO A 60 -3.19 -7.04 -22.85
C PRO A 60 -1.84 -6.31 -22.88
N GLY A 61 -1.83 -4.98 -22.72
CA GLY A 61 -0.60 -4.19 -22.70
C GLY A 61 0.22 -4.45 -21.44
N VAL A 62 -0.44 -4.48 -20.29
CA VAL A 62 0.21 -4.79 -19.01
C VAL A 62 0.70 -6.24 -18.99
N ASP A 63 -0.15 -7.18 -19.41
CA ASP A 63 0.19 -8.60 -19.44
C ASP A 63 1.40 -8.87 -20.35
N ALA A 64 1.51 -8.21 -21.51
CA ALA A 64 2.66 -8.34 -22.40
C ALA A 64 3.97 -7.85 -21.75
N VAL A 65 3.91 -6.76 -20.97
CA VAL A 65 5.09 -6.25 -20.22
C VAL A 65 5.52 -7.25 -19.15
N ILE A 66 4.55 -7.83 -18.42
CA ILE A 66 4.83 -8.84 -17.40
C ILE A 66 5.45 -10.09 -18.03
N GLU A 67 4.90 -10.61 -19.15
CA GLU A 67 5.46 -11.78 -19.84
C GLU A 67 6.87 -11.50 -20.36
N THR A 68 7.15 -10.29 -20.83
CA THR A 68 8.50 -9.89 -21.24
C THR A 68 9.46 -9.92 -20.04
N ALA A 69 9.04 -9.41 -18.87
CA ALA A 69 9.83 -9.46 -17.66
C ALA A 69 10.07 -10.91 -17.20
N VAL A 70 9.05 -11.78 -17.27
CA VAL A 70 9.17 -13.22 -16.95
C VAL A 70 10.18 -13.90 -17.87
N ALA A 71 10.18 -13.59 -19.17
CA ALA A 71 11.17 -14.14 -20.10
C ALA A 71 12.60 -13.70 -19.72
N VAL A 72 12.79 -12.46 -19.32
CA VAL A 72 14.10 -11.96 -18.83
C VAL A 72 14.54 -12.71 -17.57
N LEU A 73 13.64 -12.93 -16.59
CA LEU A 73 13.94 -13.66 -15.36
C LEU A 73 14.42 -15.10 -15.68
N ARG A 74 13.69 -15.79 -16.55
CA ARG A 74 14.06 -17.15 -17.00
C ARG A 74 15.42 -17.16 -17.74
N ASN A 75 15.67 -16.21 -18.60
CA ASN A 75 16.93 -16.09 -19.33
C ASN A 75 18.12 -15.78 -18.40
N ARG A 76 17.85 -15.19 -17.23
CA ARG A 76 18.85 -14.96 -16.18
C ARG A 76 19.01 -16.11 -15.21
N GLY A 77 18.36 -17.24 -15.46
CA GLY A 77 18.51 -18.50 -14.73
C GLY A 77 17.56 -18.68 -13.56
N ALA A 78 16.48 -17.90 -13.47
CA ALA A 78 15.43 -18.15 -12.51
C ALA A 78 14.45 -19.24 -13.02
N GLU A 79 14.00 -20.10 -12.12
CA GLU A 79 12.84 -20.96 -12.29
C GLU A 79 11.58 -20.12 -11.98
N VAL A 80 10.71 -19.88 -12.97
CA VAL A 80 9.45 -19.16 -12.76
C VAL A 80 8.30 -20.15 -12.89
N VAL A 81 7.57 -20.35 -11.79
CA VAL A 81 6.41 -21.25 -11.68
C VAL A 81 5.14 -20.45 -11.48
N ASP A 82 4.06 -20.85 -12.14
CA ASP A 82 2.76 -20.21 -11.92
C ASP A 82 2.20 -20.67 -10.56
N ILE A 83 1.73 -19.71 -9.79
CA ILE A 83 1.04 -19.95 -8.53
C ILE A 83 -0.32 -19.27 -8.55
N THR A 84 -1.24 -19.79 -7.75
CA THR A 84 -2.60 -19.23 -7.59
C THR A 84 -2.92 -19.08 -6.11
N ILE A 85 -3.74 -18.10 -5.78
CA ILE A 85 -4.32 -17.94 -4.44
C ILE A 85 -5.70 -18.60 -4.45
N PRO A 86 -6.03 -19.45 -3.46
CA PRO A 86 -7.37 -20.00 -3.36
C PRO A 86 -8.43 -18.91 -3.33
N ARG A 87 -9.50 -19.06 -4.12
CA ARG A 87 -10.53 -18.03 -4.28
C ARG A 87 -11.17 -17.58 -2.97
N TYR A 88 -11.30 -18.48 -1.99
CA TYR A 88 -11.82 -18.11 -0.68
C TYR A 88 -10.91 -17.12 0.05
N VAL A 89 -9.59 -17.23 -0.09
CA VAL A 89 -8.62 -16.28 0.49
C VAL A 89 -8.77 -14.90 -0.15
N LEU A 90 -8.92 -14.85 -1.48
CA LEU A 90 -9.14 -13.59 -2.20
C LEU A 90 -10.47 -12.91 -1.79
N GLY A 91 -11.52 -13.71 -1.53
CA GLY A 91 -12.82 -13.20 -1.07
C GLY A 91 -12.77 -12.71 0.38
N LEU A 92 -12.10 -13.43 1.25
CA LEU A 92 -11.93 -13.04 2.65
C LEU A 92 -11.08 -11.78 2.81
N ALA A 93 -10.03 -11.64 2.01
CA ALA A 93 -9.09 -10.53 2.12
C ALA A 93 -9.76 -9.16 2.00
N SER A 94 -10.77 -9.00 1.13
CA SER A 94 -11.48 -7.73 0.98
C SER A 94 -12.41 -7.44 2.18
N GLY A 95 -13.13 -8.44 2.67
CA GLY A 95 -14.02 -8.30 3.81
C GLY A 95 -13.28 -8.00 5.11
N LEU A 96 -12.21 -8.74 5.40
CA LEU A 96 -11.35 -8.51 6.56
C LEU A 96 -10.65 -7.14 6.47
N TYR A 97 -10.15 -6.77 5.30
CA TYR A 97 -9.53 -5.48 5.09
C TYR A 97 -10.49 -4.33 5.45
N GLU A 98 -11.73 -4.37 4.95
CA GLU A 98 -12.70 -3.32 5.23
C GLU A 98 -13.12 -3.30 6.71
N ALA A 99 -13.31 -4.47 7.33
CA ALA A 99 -13.71 -4.57 8.73
C ALA A 99 -12.64 -4.02 9.71
N ILE A 100 -11.37 -4.12 9.35
CA ILE A 100 -10.25 -3.63 10.16
C ILE A 100 -9.84 -2.22 9.75
N HIS A 101 -9.57 -2.02 8.46
CA HIS A 101 -9.01 -0.77 7.94
C HIS A 101 -9.93 0.44 8.12
N ASP A 102 -11.24 0.29 7.84
CA ASP A 102 -12.13 1.45 7.88
C ASP A 102 -12.30 2.03 9.30
N PRO A 103 -12.53 1.20 10.36
CA PRO A 103 -12.52 1.70 11.73
C PRO A 103 -11.18 2.25 12.18
N GLU A 104 -10.09 1.52 11.90
CA GLU A 104 -8.75 1.99 12.31
C GLU A 104 -8.39 3.30 11.65
N PHE A 105 -8.63 3.45 10.34
CA PHE A 105 -8.36 4.71 9.65
C PHE A 105 -9.14 5.87 10.26
N HIS A 106 -10.43 5.68 10.57
CA HIS A 106 -11.27 6.71 11.16
C HIS A 106 -10.67 7.27 12.46
N TYR A 107 -10.26 6.39 13.37
CA TYR A 107 -9.77 6.82 14.68
C TYR A 107 -8.30 7.24 14.67
N GLN A 108 -7.46 6.54 13.91
CA GLN A 108 -6.02 6.84 13.85
C GLN A 108 -5.69 8.10 13.05
N ILE A 109 -6.52 8.49 12.10
CA ILE A 109 -6.25 9.68 11.29
C ILE A 109 -6.28 10.96 12.13
N GLU A 110 -7.15 11.04 13.14
CA GLU A 110 -7.22 12.18 14.04
C GLU A 110 -5.96 12.31 14.89
N ASP A 111 -5.49 11.18 15.46
CA ASP A 111 -4.25 11.13 16.22
C ASP A 111 -3.06 11.55 15.35
N TYR A 112 -2.99 11.07 14.11
CA TYR A 112 -1.95 11.49 13.17
C TYR A 112 -2.02 12.98 12.86
N LEU A 113 -3.19 13.53 12.53
CA LEU A 113 -3.37 14.94 12.23
C LEU A 113 -3.01 15.84 13.42
N ALA A 114 -3.21 15.36 14.65
CA ALA A 114 -2.82 16.07 15.87
C ALA A 114 -1.29 16.20 16.01
N THR A 115 -0.49 15.33 15.39
CA THR A 115 0.98 15.41 15.41
C THR A 115 1.55 16.45 14.45
N LEU A 116 0.75 16.93 13.50
CA LEU A 116 1.22 17.88 12.50
C LEU A 116 1.34 19.30 13.07
N PRO A 117 2.33 20.08 12.61
CA PRO A 117 2.43 21.48 13.00
C PRO A 117 1.17 22.26 12.58
N ASP A 118 0.86 23.31 13.32
CA ASP A 118 -0.28 24.16 12.98
C ASP A 118 0.03 24.99 11.71
N LEU A 119 -0.69 24.67 10.64
CA LEU A 119 -0.58 25.32 9.34
C LEU A 119 -1.73 26.33 9.09
N GLY A 120 -2.54 26.59 10.12
CA GLY A 120 -3.62 27.58 10.06
C GLY A 120 -5.03 26.99 10.04
N PRO A 121 -6.06 27.85 9.87
CA PRO A 121 -7.46 27.49 10.12
C PRO A 121 -8.05 26.45 9.15
N ASP A 122 -7.45 26.28 7.97
CA ASP A 122 -7.92 25.32 6.98
C ASP A 122 -7.28 23.94 7.12
N GLN A 123 -6.40 23.75 8.11
CA GLN A 123 -5.77 22.46 8.35
C GLN A 123 -6.79 21.45 8.87
N PRO A 124 -6.93 20.26 8.23
CA PRO A 124 -7.81 19.22 8.73
C PRO A 124 -7.33 18.70 10.08
N ARG A 125 -8.26 18.47 10.99
CA ARG A 125 -8.01 17.92 12.33
C ARG A 125 -8.72 16.59 12.56
N LYS A 126 -9.73 16.31 11.76
CA LYS A 126 -10.55 15.10 11.84
C LYS A 126 -11.05 14.68 10.46
N ILE A 127 -11.65 13.50 10.38
CA ILE A 127 -12.09 12.92 9.12
C ILE A 127 -13.12 13.80 8.38
N GLU A 128 -14.00 14.48 9.10
CA GLU A 128 -14.98 15.38 8.49
C GLU A 128 -14.32 16.58 7.80
N ASP A 129 -13.20 17.06 8.32
CA ASP A 129 -12.44 18.14 7.67
C ASP A 129 -11.81 17.65 6.36
N ILE A 130 -11.30 16.39 6.36
CA ILE A 130 -10.78 15.76 5.15
C ILE A 130 -11.91 15.63 4.12
N ILE A 131 -13.08 15.11 4.51
CA ILE A 131 -14.26 14.99 3.64
C ILE A 131 -14.63 16.35 3.02
N ARG A 132 -14.72 17.39 3.84
CA ARG A 132 -15.03 18.75 3.38
C ARG A 132 -14.02 19.29 2.38
N LEU A 133 -12.72 19.02 2.59
CA LEU A 133 -11.66 19.41 1.65
C LEU A 133 -11.72 18.57 0.38
N THR A 134 -11.94 17.28 0.50
CA THR A 134 -12.09 16.37 -0.65
C THR A 134 -13.28 16.77 -1.53
N GLU A 135 -14.41 17.18 -0.94
CA GLU A 135 -15.56 17.71 -1.70
C GLU A 135 -15.20 18.91 -2.57
N LYS A 136 -14.34 19.79 -2.08
CA LYS A 136 -13.89 20.95 -2.87
C LYS A 136 -13.00 20.54 -4.05
N ILE A 137 -12.03 19.65 -3.83
CA ILE A 137 -11.07 19.24 -4.85
C ILE A 137 -11.61 18.19 -5.82
N THR A 138 -12.66 17.47 -5.46
CA THR A 138 -13.34 16.50 -6.34
C THR A 138 -14.52 17.11 -7.10
N ALA A 139 -14.82 18.40 -6.90
CA ALA A 139 -15.76 19.10 -7.75
C ALA A 139 -15.29 19.05 -9.22
N PRO A 140 -16.19 18.83 -10.19
CA PRO A 140 -15.82 18.82 -11.59
C PRO A 140 -15.11 20.12 -11.98
N THR A 141 -13.99 20.02 -12.69
CA THR A 141 -13.34 21.18 -13.29
C THR A 141 -14.21 21.75 -14.41
N PRO A 142 -13.97 22.99 -14.88
CA PRO A 142 -14.68 23.55 -16.03
C PRO A 142 -14.63 22.65 -17.27
N GLU A 143 -13.57 21.84 -17.41
CA GLU A 143 -13.36 20.87 -18.50
C GLU A 143 -14.05 19.54 -18.22
N GLY A 144 -14.74 19.38 -17.08
CA GLY A 144 -15.50 18.18 -16.71
C GLY A 144 -14.65 17.04 -16.12
N TRP A 145 -13.39 17.27 -15.81
CA TRP A 145 -12.56 16.26 -15.16
C TRP A 145 -12.84 16.19 -13.65
N VAL A 146 -13.00 14.99 -13.12
CA VAL A 146 -13.22 14.72 -11.69
C VAL A 146 -12.05 13.93 -11.13
N PRO A 147 -11.22 14.53 -10.24
CA PRO A 147 -10.13 13.82 -9.60
C PRO A 147 -10.66 12.69 -8.71
N ASN A 148 -10.20 11.47 -8.92
CA ASN A 148 -10.50 10.27 -8.11
C ASN A 148 -11.94 10.22 -7.52
N PRO A 149 -12.97 9.94 -8.36
CA PRO A 149 -14.38 10.02 -7.93
C PRO A 149 -14.73 9.09 -6.77
N ASN A 150 -13.93 8.04 -6.56
CA ASN A 150 -14.16 7.05 -5.49
C ASN A 150 -13.59 7.50 -4.12
N ARG A 151 -12.70 8.49 -4.09
CA ARG A 151 -12.04 8.92 -2.85
C ARG A 151 -13.03 9.44 -1.82
N LEU A 152 -13.90 10.35 -2.23
CA LEU A 152 -14.92 10.92 -1.37
C LEU A 152 -15.89 9.87 -0.83
N ALA A 153 -16.29 8.91 -1.67
CA ALA A 153 -17.15 7.81 -1.24
C ALA A 153 -16.48 6.92 -0.18
N SER A 154 -15.19 6.63 -0.36
CA SER A 154 -14.39 5.88 0.61
C SER A 154 -14.30 6.60 1.96
N GLU A 155 -13.96 7.89 1.96
CA GLU A 155 -13.87 8.69 3.19
C GLU A 155 -15.21 8.79 3.94
N LYS A 156 -16.31 8.97 3.22
CA LYS A 156 -17.67 8.97 3.80
C LYS A 156 -18.06 7.62 4.37
N LYS A 157 -17.59 6.52 3.79
CA LYS A 157 -17.77 5.17 4.33
C LYS A 157 -16.98 4.99 5.62
N GLN A 158 -15.71 5.38 5.63
CA GLN A 158 -14.83 5.29 6.79
C GLN A 158 -15.34 6.12 7.98
N ALA A 159 -15.84 7.33 7.74
CA ALA A 159 -16.44 8.17 8.78
C ALA A 159 -17.70 7.56 9.45
N LYS A 160 -18.32 6.57 8.83
CA LYS A 160 -19.48 5.85 9.35
C LYS A 160 -19.13 4.45 9.88
N SER A 161 -17.85 4.11 9.95
CA SER A 161 -17.42 2.80 10.42
C SER A 161 -17.77 2.60 11.91
N VAL A 162 -17.81 1.33 12.32
CA VAL A 162 -18.01 0.93 13.72
C VAL A 162 -16.84 1.39 14.59
N THR A 163 -17.02 1.39 15.90
CA THR A 163 -15.93 1.71 16.83
C THR A 163 -14.94 0.55 16.98
N LEU A 164 -13.74 0.83 17.46
CA LEU A 164 -12.72 -0.19 17.76
C LEU A 164 -13.10 -1.14 18.91
N GLN A 165 -14.21 -0.89 19.60
CA GLN A 165 -14.76 -1.73 20.65
C GLN A 165 -15.98 -2.55 20.18
N ASP A 166 -16.47 -2.30 18.99
CA ASP A 166 -17.64 -3.00 18.48
C ASP A 166 -17.29 -4.42 18.02
N THR A 167 -18.24 -5.35 18.23
CA THR A 167 -18.08 -6.77 17.85
C THR A 167 -17.62 -6.99 16.41
N PRO A 168 -18.15 -6.30 15.39
CA PRO A 168 -17.68 -6.50 14.01
C PRO A 168 -16.20 -6.20 13.79
N TYR A 169 -15.60 -5.29 14.58
CA TYR A 169 -14.16 -5.03 14.53
C TYR A 169 -13.38 -6.08 15.33
N LEU A 170 -13.85 -6.40 16.54
CA LEU A 170 -13.13 -7.32 17.44
C LEU A 170 -13.11 -8.76 16.95
N ASP A 171 -14.11 -9.18 16.16
CA ASP A 171 -14.25 -10.53 15.61
C ASP A 171 -13.61 -10.69 14.20
N ALA A 172 -13.06 -9.61 13.60
CA ALA A 172 -12.40 -9.62 12.31
C ALA A 172 -10.95 -10.11 12.41
#